data_a770563b8e1799caf91201d1ff4a4afd
#
_entry.id   a770563b8e1799caf91201d1ff4a4afd
#
_cell.length_a   1.000
_cell.length_b   1.000
_cell.length_c   1.000
_cell.angle_alpha   90.00
_cell.angle_beta   90.00
_cell.angle_gamma   90.00
#
_symmetry.space_group_name_H-M   'P 1'
#
loop_
_entity.id
_entity.type
_entity.pdbx_description
1 polymer ?
#
loop_
_entity_poly.entity_id
_entity_poly.type
_entity_poly.pdbx_seq_one_letter_code
_entity_poly.pdbx_strand_id
1 'polypeptide(L)'
;MEIKRVCALYFSATGNTEKTVAAFAETLAEQLGVPWERLPFTKPAERERDYVFADTDLVVVGTPTYAGKLPNKILPDLKACLHGNGALAAAIVTFGNRSYDNALAELCAVLEGDGFYTVA
;
A
#
# COMPACT_ATOMS: atom_id res chain seq x y z
N MET A 1 17.98 -7.60 7.93
CA MET A 1 16.52 -7.79 7.96
C MET A 1 16.13 -8.73 6.84
N GLU A 2 15.37 -9.76 7.17
CA GLU A 2 14.98 -10.77 6.21
C GLU A 2 13.50 -10.65 5.88
N ILE A 3 13.17 -10.54 4.60
CA ILE A 3 11.79 -10.47 4.15
C ILE A 3 11.31 -11.90 3.88
N LYS A 4 10.18 -12.26 4.49
CA LYS A 4 9.59 -13.59 4.36
C LYS A 4 8.29 -13.60 3.56
N ARG A 5 7.69 -12.43 3.34
CA ARG A 5 6.42 -12.32 2.64
C ARG A 5 6.30 -10.94 2.01
N VAL A 6 5.69 -10.87 0.81
CA VAL A 6 5.34 -9.61 0.15
C VAL A 6 3.82 -9.52 0.10
N CYS A 7 3.29 -8.39 0.48
CA CYS A 7 1.85 -8.13 0.46
C CYS A 7 1.54 -6.98 -0.49
N ALA A 8 0.48 -7.11 -1.26
CA ALA A 8 0.00 -6.05 -2.14
C ALA A 8 -1.32 -5.54 -1.59
N LEU A 9 -1.28 -4.37 -0.97
CA LEU A 9 -2.47 -3.74 -0.39
C LEU A 9 -2.85 -2.53 -1.26
N TYR A 10 -4.09 -2.49 -1.72
CA TYR A 10 -4.47 -1.48 -2.71
C TYR A 10 -5.92 -1.05 -2.58
N PHE A 11 -6.14 0.22 -2.91
CA PHE A 11 -7.46 0.76 -3.18
C PHE A 11 -7.56 0.99 -4.68
N SER A 12 -8.47 0.28 -5.36
CA SER A 12 -8.51 0.31 -6.82
C SER A 12 -9.96 0.25 -7.31
N ALA A 13 -10.51 1.42 -7.65
CA ALA A 13 -11.88 1.50 -8.13
C ALA A 13 -12.03 0.96 -9.56
N THR A 14 -11.00 1.11 -10.39
CA THR A 14 -11.05 0.73 -11.80
C THR A 14 -10.18 -0.48 -12.15
N GLY A 15 -9.42 -0.98 -11.20
CA GLY A 15 -8.51 -2.10 -11.44
C GLY A 15 -7.11 -1.71 -11.88
N ASN A 16 -6.87 -0.45 -12.23
CA ASN A 16 -5.55 -0.01 -12.70
C ASN A 16 -4.51 -0.02 -11.58
N THR A 17 -4.88 0.50 -10.42
CA THR A 17 -3.99 0.51 -9.27
C THR A 17 -3.66 -0.92 -8.83
N GLU A 18 -4.68 -1.78 -8.83
CA GLU A 18 -4.48 -3.19 -8.49
C GLU A 18 -3.44 -3.84 -9.40
N LYS A 19 -3.55 -3.65 -10.71
CA LYS A 19 -2.62 -4.23 -11.66
C LYS A 19 -1.20 -3.77 -11.41
N THR A 20 -1.02 -2.47 -11.15
CA THR A 20 0.30 -1.90 -10.91
C THR A 20 0.89 -2.44 -9.62
N VAL A 21 0.13 -2.43 -8.55
CA VAL A 21 0.60 -2.89 -7.24
C VAL A 21 0.90 -4.38 -7.27
N ALA A 22 0.02 -5.17 -7.88
CA ALA A 22 0.20 -6.62 -7.96
C ALA A 22 1.44 -6.97 -8.77
N ALA A 23 1.66 -6.31 -9.91
CA ALA A 23 2.83 -6.57 -10.73
C ALA A 23 4.13 -6.23 -9.98
N PHE A 24 4.13 -5.12 -9.26
CA PHE A 24 5.28 -4.70 -8.47
C PHE A 24 5.57 -5.70 -7.35
N ALA A 25 4.52 -6.12 -6.64
CA ALA A 25 4.66 -7.08 -5.54
C ALA A 25 5.15 -8.44 -6.04
N GLU A 26 4.60 -8.90 -7.16
CA GLU A 26 5.01 -10.18 -7.76
C GLU A 26 6.49 -10.15 -8.14
N THR A 27 6.93 -9.07 -8.78
CA THR A 27 8.32 -8.91 -9.18
C THR A 27 9.25 -8.93 -7.96
N LEU A 28 8.89 -8.19 -6.92
CA LEU A 28 9.68 -8.16 -5.69
C LEU A 28 9.73 -9.54 -5.04
N ALA A 29 8.61 -10.24 -5.01
CA ALA A 29 8.54 -11.57 -4.41
C ALA A 29 9.43 -12.56 -5.17
N GLU A 30 9.44 -12.48 -6.50
CA GLU A 30 10.29 -13.34 -7.30
C GLU A 30 11.76 -13.08 -7.01
N GLN A 31 12.16 -11.82 -6.92
CA GLN A 31 13.56 -11.48 -6.66
C GLN A 31 14.00 -11.88 -5.27
N LEU A 32 13.10 -11.85 -4.32
CA LEU A 32 13.40 -12.23 -2.94
C LEU A 32 13.21 -13.72 -2.68
N GLY A 33 12.55 -14.43 -3.60
CA GLY A 33 12.29 -15.87 -3.43
C GLY A 33 11.26 -16.15 -2.34
N VAL A 34 10.28 -15.27 -2.16
CA VAL A 34 9.27 -15.40 -1.12
C VAL A 34 7.86 -15.38 -1.72
N PRO A 35 6.85 -15.88 -1.00
CA PRO A 35 5.47 -15.79 -1.47
C PRO A 35 4.94 -14.37 -1.38
N TRP A 36 3.87 -14.10 -2.14
CA TRP A 36 3.18 -12.82 -2.05
C TRP A 36 1.67 -13.04 -2.09
N GLU A 37 0.93 -12.06 -1.57
CA GLU A 37 -0.51 -12.15 -1.56
C GLU A 37 -1.14 -10.78 -1.79
N ARG A 38 -2.39 -10.80 -2.25
CA ARG A 38 -3.17 -9.59 -2.44
C ARG A 38 -4.03 -9.32 -1.22
N LEU A 39 -4.04 -8.05 -0.81
CA LEU A 39 -4.88 -7.58 0.29
C LEU A 39 -5.73 -6.42 -0.24
N PRO A 40 -6.89 -6.72 -0.84
CA PRO A 40 -7.71 -5.63 -1.36
C PRO A 40 -8.25 -4.74 -0.25
N PHE A 41 -8.27 -3.44 -0.52
CA PHE A 41 -8.69 -2.43 0.44
C PHE A 41 -9.69 -1.48 -0.21
N THR A 42 -10.41 -1.96 -1.22
CA THR A 42 -11.29 -1.14 -2.04
C THR A 42 -12.69 -1.04 -1.48
N LYS A 43 -13.28 -2.17 -1.09
CA LYS A 43 -14.65 -2.22 -0.62
C LYS A 43 -14.73 -1.84 0.86
N PRO A 44 -15.86 -1.26 1.29
CA PRO A 44 -15.98 -0.88 2.71
C PRO A 44 -15.74 -2.04 3.68
N ALA A 45 -16.22 -3.24 3.36
CA ALA A 45 -16.00 -4.40 4.22
C ALA A 45 -14.51 -4.74 4.36
N GLU A 46 -13.73 -4.48 3.32
CA GLU A 46 -12.29 -4.73 3.35
C GLU A 46 -11.55 -3.71 4.21
N ARG A 47 -12.17 -2.57 4.48
CA ARG A 47 -11.60 -1.48 5.28
C ARG A 47 -12.13 -1.46 6.71
N GLU A 48 -12.84 -2.51 7.11
CA GLU A 48 -13.40 -2.63 8.46
C GLU A 48 -12.63 -3.60 9.33
N ARG A 49 -11.51 -4.14 8.83
CA ARG A 49 -10.70 -5.10 9.57
C ARG A 49 -9.28 -4.58 9.73
N ASP A 50 -8.59 -5.10 10.73
CA ASP A 50 -7.21 -4.73 10.96
C ASP A 50 -6.27 -5.59 10.12
N TYR A 51 -5.23 -4.96 9.59
CA TYR A 51 -4.17 -5.61 8.85
C TYR A 51 -2.90 -5.47 9.67
N VAL A 52 -2.46 -6.59 10.24
CA VAL A 52 -1.30 -6.60 11.13
C VAL A 52 -0.12 -7.22 10.40
N PHE A 53 0.99 -6.50 10.37
CA PHE A 53 2.19 -6.94 9.69
C PHE A 53 3.32 -7.14 10.69
N ALA A 54 4.43 -7.69 10.22
CA ALA A 54 5.60 -7.92 11.03
C ALA A 54 6.83 -7.35 10.33
N ASP A 55 7.94 -7.23 11.04
CA ASP A 55 9.16 -6.67 10.47
C ASP A 55 9.78 -7.55 9.38
N THR A 56 9.24 -8.74 9.17
CA THR A 56 9.63 -9.63 8.07
C THR A 56 8.73 -9.48 6.85
N ASP A 57 7.78 -8.57 6.86
CA ASP A 57 6.89 -8.31 5.73
C ASP A 57 7.35 -7.11 4.93
N LEU A 58 7.16 -7.19 3.62
CA LEU A 58 7.29 -6.04 2.72
C LEU A 58 5.91 -5.79 2.12
N VAL A 59 5.36 -4.62 2.37
CA VAL A 59 4.00 -4.29 1.95
C VAL A 59 4.05 -3.24 0.85
N VAL A 60 3.52 -3.56 -0.31
CA VAL A 60 3.37 -2.61 -1.40
C VAL A 60 1.98 -2.01 -1.28
N VAL A 61 1.90 -0.72 -0.97
CA VAL A 61 0.64 -0.04 -0.74
C VAL A 61 0.38 0.92 -1.89
N GLY A 62 -0.75 0.75 -2.56
CA GLY A 62 -1.09 1.56 -3.72
C GLY A 62 -2.47 2.16 -3.65
N THR A 63 -2.60 3.38 -4.15
CA THR A 63 -3.86 4.09 -4.24
C THR A 63 -3.82 5.03 -5.44
N PRO A 64 -4.96 5.28 -6.09
CA PRO A 64 -5.02 6.35 -7.08
C PRO A 64 -5.07 7.71 -6.39
N THR A 65 -4.88 8.76 -7.17
CA THR A 65 -5.06 10.11 -6.69
C THR A 65 -6.26 10.74 -7.36
N TYR A 66 -6.98 11.57 -6.63
CA TYR A 66 -8.06 12.37 -7.14
C TYR A 66 -7.72 13.83 -6.91
N ALA A 67 -7.58 14.60 -8.01
CA ALA A 67 -7.17 16.00 -7.94
C ALA A 67 -5.84 16.18 -7.17
N GLY A 68 -4.90 15.26 -7.36
CA GLY A 68 -3.58 15.35 -6.75
C GLY A 68 -3.52 14.93 -5.29
N LYS A 69 -4.61 14.39 -4.74
CA LYS A 69 -4.69 14.01 -3.33
C LYS A 69 -5.15 12.57 -3.20
N LEU A 70 -4.86 11.98 -2.04
CA LEU A 70 -5.38 10.66 -1.72
C LEU A 70 -6.91 10.72 -1.58
N PRO A 71 -7.60 9.62 -1.92
CA PRO A 71 -9.06 9.58 -1.74
C PRO A 71 -9.44 9.78 -0.29
N ASN A 72 -10.37 10.70 -0.04
CA ASN A 72 -10.79 11.03 1.32
C ASN A 72 -11.45 9.86 2.02
N LYS A 73 -12.04 8.93 1.26
CA LYS A 73 -12.74 7.79 1.85
C LYS A 73 -11.81 6.80 2.52
N ILE A 74 -10.60 6.64 1.99
CA ILE A 74 -9.69 5.61 2.51
C ILE A 74 -8.68 6.16 3.50
N LEU A 75 -8.45 7.46 3.52
CA LEU A 75 -7.41 8.03 4.37
C LEU A 75 -7.60 7.70 5.85
N PRO A 76 -8.80 7.89 6.43
CA PRO A 76 -9.01 7.49 7.83
C PRO A 76 -8.81 6.00 8.07
N ASP A 77 -9.23 5.17 7.10
CA ASP A 77 -9.10 3.72 7.23
C ASP A 77 -7.65 3.28 7.15
N LEU A 78 -6.86 3.91 6.28
CA LEU A 78 -5.42 3.65 6.23
C LEU A 78 -4.76 3.93 7.58
N LYS A 79 -5.18 5.00 8.25
CA LYS A 79 -4.64 5.35 9.56
C LYS A 79 -5.10 4.42 10.66
N ALA A 80 -6.30 3.86 10.54
CA ALA A 80 -6.91 3.08 11.61
C ALA A 80 -6.65 1.58 11.48
N CYS A 81 -6.58 1.06 10.25
CA CYS A 81 -6.58 -0.39 10.02
C CYS A 81 -5.20 -1.00 9.85
N LEU A 82 -4.20 -0.22 9.48
CA LEU A 82 -2.87 -0.77 9.18
C LEU A 82 -1.96 -0.70 10.39
N HIS A 83 -1.34 -1.83 10.72
CA HIS A 83 -0.42 -1.93 11.85
C HIS A 83 0.90 -2.50 11.33
N GLY A 84 1.87 -1.62 11.11
CA GLY A 84 3.11 -1.97 10.43
C GLY A 84 4.08 -2.77 11.26
N ASN A 85 4.22 -2.44 12.55
CA ASN A 85 5.11 -3.17 13.45
C ASN A 85 6.55 -3.31 12.93
N GLY A 86 7.04 -2.28 12.25
CA GLY A 86 8.38 -2.27 11.70
C GLY A 86 8.52 -2.89 10.30
N ALA A 87 7.42 -3.24 9.65
CA ALA A 87 7.47 -3.76 8.29
C ALA A 87 7.95 -2.71 7.30
N LEU A 88 8.59 -3.16 6.23
CA LEU A 88 8.94 -2.26 5.13
C LEU A 88 7.71 -2.00 4.26
N ALA A 89 7.60 -0.79 3.76
CA ALA A 89 6.50 -0.43 2.87
C ALA A 89 7.01 0.33 1.65
N ALA A 90 6.49 -0.02 0.50
CA ALA A 90 6.70 0.71 -0.75
C ALA A 90 5.37 1.36 -1.13
N ALA A 91 5.38 2.67 -1.31
CA ALA A 91 4.17 3.42 -1.61
C ALA A 91 4.08 3.69 -3.11
N ILE A 92 2.91 3.43 -3.68
CA ILE A 92 2.63 3.67 -5.10
C ILE A 92 1.38 4.52 -5.20
N VAL A 93 1.47 5.60 -5.97
CA VAL A 93 0.28 6.37 -6.32
C VAL A 93 0.14 6.35 -7.84
N THR A 94 -1.09 6.14 -8.31
CA THR A 94 -1.41 6.18 -9.73
C THR A 94 -2.23 7.42 -10.03
N PHE A 95 -2.03 8.00 -11.20
CA PHE A 95 -2.73 9.20 -11.60
C PHE A 95 -2.93 9.19 -13.10
N GLY A 96 -3.91 9.95 -13.56
CA GLY A 96 -4.20 10.02 -14.98
C GLY A 96 -3.19 10.88 -15.71
N ASN A 97 -3.59 12.12 -16.01
CA ASN A 97 -2.77 13.02 -16.83
C ASN A 97 -2.29 14.24 -16.04
N ARG A 98 -2.25 14.16 -14.72
CA ARG A 98 -1.82 15.25 -13.86
C ARG A 98 -0.74 14.76 -12.91
N SER A 99 0.04 15.70 -12.41
CA SER A 99 1.06 15.37 -11.43
C SER A 99 0.42 14.93 -10.12
N TYR A 100 1.18 14.18 -9.35
CA TYR A 100 0.70 13.59 -8.10
C TYR A 100 0.82 14.56 -6.91
N ASP A 101 1.46 15.70 -7.10
CA ASP A 101 1.65 16.71 -6.06
C ASP A 101 2.16 16.09 -4.76
N ASN A 102 1.39 16.22 -3.66
CA ASN A 102 1.79 15.75 -2.35
C ASN A 102 1.22 14.39 -1.99
N ALA A 103 0.50 13.72 -2.90
CA ALA A 103 -0.18 12.48 -2.57
C ALA A 103 0.81 11.38 -2.13
N LEU A 104 1.94 11.26 -2.82
CA LEU A 104 2.92 10.25 -2.45
C LEU A 104 3.53 10.54 -1.08
N ALA A 105 3.89 11.79 -0.82
CA ALA A 105 4.41 12.18 0.48
C ALA A 105 3.38 11.96 1.58
N GLU A 106 2.11 12.24 1.31
CA GLU A 106 1.04 12.03 2.26
C GLU A 106 0.88 10.54 2.58
N LEU A 107 0.92 9.69 1.56
CA LEU A 107 0.81 8.25 1.76
C LEU A 107 1.99 7.73 2.59
N CYS A 108 3.20 8.17 2.28
CA CYS A 108 4.38 7.77 3.05
C CYS A 108 4.25 8.20 4.51
N ALA A 109 3.76 9.41 4.76
CA ALA A 109 3.60 9.91 6.13
C ALA A 109 2.58 9.08 6.90
N VAL A 110 1.47 8.69 6.25
CA VAL A 110 0.46 7.84 6.88
C VAL A 110 1.05 6.48 7.24
N LEU A 111 1.80 5.87 6.32
CA LEU A 111 2.41 4.57 6.55
C LEU A 111 3.43 4.62 7.68
N GLU A 112 4.23 5.66 7.73
CA GLU A 112 5.19 5.83 8.83
C GLU A 112 4.48 6.00 10.17
N GLY A 113 3.35 6.72 10.18
CA GLY A 113 2.53 6.84 11.37
C GLY A 113 1.92 5.53 11.81
N ASP A 114 1.72 4.60 10.88
CA ASP A 114 1.19 3.28 11.17
C ASP A 114 2.27 2.28 11.59
N GLY A 115 3.53 2.69 11.65
CA GLY A 115 4.61 1.82 12.11
C GLY A 115 5.41 1.16 11.01
N PHE A 116 5.24 1.59 9.75
CA PHE A 116 6.03 1.09 8.64
C PHE A 116 7.31 1.91 8.45
N TYR A 117 8.30 1.28 7.84
CA TYR A 117 9.46 1.97 7.30
C TYR A 117 9.29 2.07 5.79
N THR A 118 9.11 3.27 5.28
CA THR A 118 8.88 3.46 3.84
C THR A 118 10.21 3.44 3.10
N VAL A 119 10.25 2.74 1.95
CA VAL A 119 11.48 2.57 1.18
C VAL A 119 11.40 3.15 -0.24
N ALA A 120 10.24 3.63 -0.66
CA ALA A 120 10.14 4.26 -1.97
C ALA A 120 8.85 5.05 -2.11
#